data_4e913886556bc438161eac5630214088
#
_entry.id   4e913886556bc438161eac5630214088
#
_cell.length_a   1.000
_cell.length_b   1.000
_cell.length_c   1.000
_cell.angle_alpha   90.00
_cell.angle_beta   90.00
_cell.angle_gamma   90.00
#
_symmetry.space_group_name_H-M   'P 1'
#
loop_
_entity.id
_entity.type
_entity.pdbx_description
1 polymer ?
#
loop_
_entity_poly.entity_id
_entity_poly.type
_entity_poly.pdbx_seq_one_letter_code
_entity_poly.pdbx_strand_id
1 'polypeptide(L)'
;MYYYLHELKEYDIRIIGLDLKKEVIRHCNELSEKYGYEKLRFLEGDIADYTGVNKVDMVVTLHACDTATDYALAKAVGWDAKVILSVPCCQHELNRQIRNEVLEPVLRYGLLKERMAALITDGLRAQYLEREGYEAQILELSLIHI
;
A
#
# COMPACT_ATOMS: atom_id res chain seq x y z
N MET A 1 4.41 0.37 -13.95
CA MET A 1 3.31 1.37 -13.98
C MET A 1 3.64 2.56 -14.88
N TYR A 2 4.77 3.29 -14.69
CA TYR A 2 5.12 4.46 -15.53
C TYR A 2 5.15 4.09 -17.02
N TYR A 3 5.92 3.08 -17.41
CA TYR A 3 5.97 2.59 -18.79
C TYR A 3 4.57 2.29 -19.37
N TYR A 4 3.73 1.59 -18.64
CA TYR A 4 2.38 1.24 -19.12
C TYR A 4 1.49 2.45 -19.32
N LEU A 5 1.47 3.36 -18.36
CA LEU A 5 0.57 4.52 -18.42
C LEU A 5 1.11 5.62 -19.35
N HIS A 6 2.42 5.86 -19.33
CA HIS A 6 3.02 6.91 -20.14
C HIS A 6 3.30 6.45 -21.58
N GLU A 7 4.04 5.33 -21.73
CA GLU A 7 4.49 4.88 -23.05
C GLU A 7 3.39 4.15 -23.85
N LEU A 8 2.61 3.28 -23.19
CA LEU A 8 1.60 2.49 -23.89
C LEU A 8 0.22 3.14 -23.93
N LYS A 9 -0.13 3.97 -22.95
CA LYS A 9 -1.43 4.64 -22.86
C LYS A 9 -1.37 6.14 -23.13
N GLU A 10 -0.17 6.69 -23.33
CA GLU A 10 0.07 8.10 -23.65
C GLU A 10 -0.54 9.08 -22.62
N TYR A 11 -0.66 8.67 -21.36
CA TYR A 11 -1.14 9.54 -20.30
C TYR A 11 0.00 10.47 -19.83
N ASP A 12 -0.30 11.75 -19.67
CA ASP A 12 0.59 12.68 -19.01
C ASP A 12 0.53 12.48 -17.49
N ILE A 13 1.47 11.70 -16.97
CA ILE A 13 1.54 11.31 -15.57
C ILE A 13 2.82 11.78 -14.91
N ARG A 14 2.74 12.01 -13.61
CA ARG A 14 3.88 12.20 -12.71
C ARG A 14 3.81 11.17 -11.61
N ILE A 15 4.89 10.44 -11.36
CA ILE A 15 4.98 9.44 -10.30
C ILE A 15 6.07 9.81 -9.33
N ILE A 16 5.75 9.73 -8.04
CA ILE A 16 6.69 9.85 -6.92
C ILE A 16 6.70 8.52 -6.19
N GLY A 17 7.84 7.85 -6.14
CA GLY A 17 8.06 6.65 -5.33
C GLY A 17 8.75 7.02 -4.01
N LEU A 18 8.37 6.37 -2.91
CA LEU A 18 8.99 6.53 -1.60
C LEU A 18 9.53 5.19 -1.12
N ASP A 19 10.72 5.19 -0.56
CA ASP A 19 11.31 4.05 0.14
C ASP A 19 12.28 4.58 1.21
N LEU A 20 12.48 3.82 2.29
CA LEU A 20 13.42 4.15 3.36
C LEU A 20 14.88 3.84 3.00
N LYS A 21 15.10 3.02 1.98
CA LYS A 21 16.43 2.51 1.62
C LYS A 21 17.09 3.39 0.54
N LYS A 22 18.10 4.15 0.95
CA LYS A 22 18.89 5.02 0.05
C LYS A 22 19.37 4.33 -1.21
N GLU A 23 19.89 3.11 -1.08
CA GLU A 23 20.42 2.36 -2.23
C GLU A 23 19.33 1.99 -3.24
N VAL A 24 18.13 1.64 -2.76
CA VAL A 24 16.97 1.37 -3.62
C VAL A 24 16.59 2.63 -4.37
N ILE A 25 16.47 3.76 -3.66
CA ILE A 25 16.14 5.05 -4.25
C ILE A 25 17.16 5.48 -5.31
N ARG A 26 18.45 5.37 -5.00
CA ARG A 26 19.52 5.69 -5.96
C ARG A 26 19.39 4.84 -7.22
N HIS A 27 19.27 3.53 -7.06
CA HIS A 27 19.14 2.61 -8.21
C HIS A 27 17.88 2.89 -9.04
N CYS A 28 16.74 3.16 -8.39
CA CYS A 28 15.50 3.50 -9.09
C CYS A 28 15.62 4.80 -9.88
N ASN A 29 16.27 5.83 -9.34
CA ASN A 29 16.51 7.09 -10.05
C ASN A 29 17.48 6.91 -11.22
N GLU A 30 18.56 6.14 -11.05
CA GLU A 30 19.49 5.80 -12.16
C GLU A 30 18.76 5.09 -13.32
N LEU A 31 17.83 4.17 -12.99
CA LEU A 31 17.00 3.51 -14.00
C LEU A 31 16.02 4.50 -14.66
N SER A 32 15.40 5.38 -13.89
CA SER A 32 14.50 6.41 -14.42
C SER A 32 15.22 7.31 -15.43
N GLU A 33 16.42 7.79 -15.10
CA GLU A 33 17.27 8.58 -15.98
C GLU A 33 17.68 7.80 -17.23
N LYS A 34 18.13 6.55 -17.07
CA LYS A 34 18.54 5.68 -18.17
C LYS A 34 17.44 5.49 -19.21
N TYR A 35 16.18 5.42 -18.78
CA TYR A 35 15.03 5.27 -19.67
C TYR A 35 14.39 6.59 -20.10
N GLY A 36 14.92 7.73 -19.66
CA GLY A 36 14.38 9.05 -20.01
C GLY A 36 13.05 9.39 -19.35
N TYR A 37 12.75 8.80 -18.18
CA TYR A 37 11.48 9.00 -17.48
C TYR A 37 11.53 10.24 -16.58
N GLU A 38 11.50 11.42 -17.17
CA GLU A 38 11.68 12.71 -16.49
C GLU A 38 10.65 12.98 -15.36
N LYS A 39 9.42 12.44 -15.51
CA LYS A 39 8.33 12.61 -14.55
C LYS A 39 8.20 11.48 -13.54
N LEU A 40 9.16 10.54 -13.52
CA LEU A 40 9.27 9.47 -12.54
C LEU A 40 10.43 9.77 -11.58
N ARG A 41 10.14 10.00 -10.30
CA ARG A 41 11.13 10.34 -9.29
C ARG A 41 10.97 9.47 -8.07
N PHE A 42 12.07 9.12 -7.44
CA PHE A 42 12.09 8.36 -6.19
C PHE A 42 12.79 9.17 -5.10
N LEU A 43 12.16 9.24 -3.93
CA LEU A 43 12.60 10.02 -2.78
C LEU A 43 12.78 9.10 -1.58
N GLU A 44 13.85 9.33 -0.80
CA GLU A 44 14.04 8.67 0.48
C GLU A 44 13.10 9.29 1.51
N GLY A 45 12.32 8.47 2.20
CA GLY A 45 11.44 8.92 3.27
C GLY A 45 10.34 7.95 3.62
N ASP A 46 9.77 8.17 4.80
CA ASP A 46 8.57 7.48 5.26
C ASP A 46 7.32 8.17 4.71
N ILE A 47 6.37 7.38 4.24
CA ILE A 47 5.09 7.91 3.77
C ILE A 47 4.33 8.65 4.89
N ALA A 48 4.50 8.23 6.13
CA ALA A 48 3.87 8.86 7.29
C ALA A 48 4.28 10.34 7.42
N ASP A 49 5.55 10.65 7.12
CA ASP A 49 6.13 12.00 7.27
C ASP A 49 6.11 12.81 5.97
N TYR A 50 5.76 12.19 4.85
CA TYR A 50 5.81 12.86 3.56
C TYR A 50 4.75 13.95 3.42
N THR A 51 5.19 15.16 3.07
CA THR A 51 4.36 16.36 2.91
C THR A 51 4.52 17.05 1.56
N GLY A 52 5.21 16.40 0.62
CA GLY A 52 5.56 17.00 -0.69
C GLY A 52 4.39 17.17 -1.66
N VAL A 53 3.19 16.69 -1.32
CA VAL A 53 1.97 16.81 -2.13
C VAL A 53 0.76 17.09 -1.25
N ASN A 54 -0.24 17.79 -1.80
CA ASN A 54 -1.51 18.05 -1.13
C ASN A 54 -2.67 17.27 -1.76
N LYS A 55 -2.49 16.78 -2.98
CA LYS A 55 -3.49 16.01 -3.71
C LYS A 55 -2.81 15.05 -4.67
N VAL A 56 -3.35 13.86 -4.83
CA VAL A 56 -2.90 12.85 -5.80
C VAL A 56 -4.10 12.18 -6.46
N ASP A 57 -3.95 11.68 -7.67
CA ASP A 57 -5.02 10.91 -8.32
C ASP A 57 -5.02 9.45 -7.89
N MET A 58 -3.84 8.88 -7.60
CA MET A 58 -3.68 7.47 -7.24
C MET A 58 -2.58 7.27 -6.22
N VAL A 59 -2.84 6.43 -5.24
CA VAL A 59 -1.83 5.89 -4.31
C VAL A 59 -1.69 4.38 -4.53
N VAL A 60 -0.46 3.91 -4.64
CA VAL A 60 -0.15 2.48 -4.75
C VAL A 60 0.85 2.12 -3.66
N THR A 61 0.51 1.13 -2.82
CA THR A 61 1.41 0.59 -1.82
C THR A 61 1.71 -0.87 -2.10
N LEU A 62 2.99 -1.19 -2.20
CA LEU A 62 3.50 -2.55 -2.34
C LEU A 62 4.41 -2.84 -1.15
N HIS A 63 4.12 -3.91 -0.40
CA HIS A 63 4.93 -4.34 0.75
C HIS A 63 5.09 -3.28 1.86
N ALA A 64 4.13 -2.37 2.02
CA ALA A 64 4.04 -1.55 3.21
C ALA A 64 3.58 -2.46 4.37
N CYS A 65 4.53 -2.90 5.19
CA CYS A 65 4.27 -3.91 6.22
C CYS A 65 3.57 -3.32 7.44
N ASP A 66 2.64 -4.09 8.01
CA ASP A 66 1.97 -3.82 9.27
C ASP A 66 1.30 -2.42 9.28
N THR A 67 1.61 -1.58 10.25
CA THR A 67 1.04 -0.23 10.42
C THR A 67 1.45 0.77 9.32
N ALA A 68 2.51 0.52 8.56
CA ALA A 68 2.88 1.38 7.43
C ALA A 68 1.80 1.40 6.34
N THR A 69 1.05 0.31 6.17
CA THR A 69 -0.14 0.29 5.31
C THR A 69 -1.20 1.28 5.81
N ASP A 70 -1.44 1.33 7.11
CA ASP A 70 -2.47 2.19 7.69
C ASP A 70 -2.11 3.67 7.53
N TYR A 71 -0.83 4.04 7.72
CA TYR A 71 -0.34 5.37 7.41
C TYR A 71 -0.49 5.74 5.94
N ALA A 72 -0.21 4.80 5.04
CA ALA A 72 -0.37 5.02 3.61
C ALA A 72 -1.84 5.25 3.21
N LEU A 73 -2.77 4.48 3.78
CA LEU A 73 -4.20 4.66 3.56
C LEU A 73 -4.68 6.01 4.11
N ALA A 74 -4.27 6.38 5.33
CA ALA A 74 -4.61 7.68 5.92
C ALA A 74 -4.07 8.86 5.08
N LYS A 75 -2.84 8.76 4.55
CA LYS A 75 -2.29 9.77 3.63
C LYS A 75 -3.07 9.81 2.32
N ALA A 76 -3.42 8.65 1.75
CA ALA A 76 -4.19 8.58 0.51
C ALA A 76 -5.55 9.29 0.65
N VAL A 77 -6.26 9.06 1.75
CA VAL A 77 -7.51 9.76 2.09
C VAL A 77 -7.24 11.27 2.25
N GLY A 78 -6.24 11.65 3.03
CA GLY A 78 -5.89 13.05 3.25
C GLY A 78 -5.46 13.81 1.99
N TRP A 79 -4.94 13.11 0.98
CA TRP A 79 -4.59 13.68 -0.34
C TRP A 79 -5.73 13.61 -1.36
N ASP A 80 -6.94 13.23 -0.96
CA ASP A 80 -8.11 13.10 -1.84
C ASP A 80 -7.82 12.20 -3.06
N ALA A 81 -7.16 11.06 -2.82
CA ALA A 81 -6.81 10.11 -3.88
C ALA A 81 -8.07 9.49 -4.47
N LYS A 82 -8.21 9.49 -5.79
CA LYS A 82 -9.36 8.88 -6.47
C LYS A 82 -9.29 7.35 -6.51
N VAL A 83 -8.06 6.81 -6.51
CA VAL A 83 -7.81 5.37 -6.56
C VAL A 83 -6.74 5.00 -5.54
N ILE A 84 -7.00 3.96 -4.77
CA ILE A 84 -6.07 3.40 -3.80
C ILE A 84 -5.88 1.92 -4.11
N LEU A 85 -4.65 1.51 -4.42
CA LEU A 85 -4.27 0.12 -4.61
C LEU A 85 -3.29 -0.27 -3.50
N SER A 86 -3.74 -1.10 -2.57
CA SER A 86 -2.93 -1.52 -1.43
C SER A 86 -2.72 -3.02 -1.43
N VAL A 87 -1.46 -3.45 -1.28
CA VAL A 87 -1.07 -4.86 -1.20
C VAL A 87 -0.36 -5.09 0.15
N PRO A 88 -1.12 -5.25 1.24
CA PRO A 88 -0.55 -5.57 2.55
C PRO A 88 0.03 -6.98 2.56
N CYS A 89 1.15 -7.18 3.24
CA CYS A 89 1.83 -8.48 3.28
C CYS A 89 1.92 -9.08 4.68
N CYS A 90 1.72 -8.32 5.74
CA CYS A 90 1.74 -8.80 7.12
C CYS A 90 0.93 -7.89 8.04
N GLN A 91 0.37 -8.46 9.12
CA GLN A 91 -0.52 -7.81 10.07
C GLN A 91 -0.15 -8.24 11.50
N HIS A 92 1.06 -7.88 11.92
CA HIS A 92 1.60 -8.35 13.21
C HIS A 92 0.95 -7.69 14.41
N GLU A 93 0.48 -6.44 14.27
CA GLU A 93 -0.10 -5.70 15.38
C GLU A 93 -1.35 -6.40 15.92
N LEU A 94 -2.36 -6.63 15.08
CA LEU A 94 -3.57 -7.31 15.51
C LEU A 94 -3.31 -8.76 15.97
N ASN A 95 -2.37 -9.46 15.36
CA ASN A 95 -2.00 -10.81 15.77
C ASN A 95 -1.51 -10.87 17.23
N ARG A 96 -0.82 -9.84 17.71
CA ARG A 96 -0.40 -9.76 19.12
C ARG A 96 -1.56 -9.45 20.07
N GLN A 97 -2.52 -8.67 19.62
CA GLN A 97 -3.60 -8.12 20.45
C GLN A 97 -4.85 -9.01 20.48
N ILE A 98 -5.18 -9.72 19.41
CA ILE A 98 -6.44 -10.43 19.27
C ILE A 98 -6.64 -11.49 20.37
N ARG A 99 -7.73 -11.33 21.11
CA ARG A 99 -8.22 -12.25 22.13
C ARG A 99 -9.74 -12.33 22.00
N ASN A 100 -10.28 -13.55 22.00
CA ASN A 100 -11.72 -13.76 21.96
C ASN A 100 -12.04 -15.16 22.47
N GLU A 101 -12.90 -15.29 23.46
CA GLU A 101 -13.23 -16.56 24.11
C GLU A 101 -13.97 -17.50 23.15
N VAL A 102 -14.86 -17.00 22.31
CA VAL A 102 -15.61 -17.80 21.34
C VAL A 102 -14.70 -18.35 20.25
N LEU A 103 -13.70 -17.57 19.86
CA LEU A 103 -12.72 -17.92 18.82
C LEU A 103 -11.47 -18.62 19.39
N GLU A 104 -11.39 -18.84 20.71
CA GLU A 104 -10.23 -19.49 21.33
C GLU A 104 -9.84 -20.79 20.63
N PRO A 105 -10.78 -21.71 20.29
CA PRO A 105 -10.43 -22.96 19.61
C PRO A 105 -9.66 -22.79 18.29
N VAL A 106 -9.77 -21.63 17.66
CA VAL A 106 -9.03 -21.27 16.43
C VAL A 106 -7.79 -20.46 16.77
N LEU A 107 -7.91 -19.45 17.64
CA LEU A 107 -6.85 -18.50 17.97
C LEU A 107 -5.67 -19.13 18.75
N ARG A 108 -5.89 -20.28 19.39
CA ARG A 108 -4.83 -21.06 20.06
C ARG A 108 -3.78 -21.60 19.10
N TYR A 109 -4.10 -21.76 17.82
CA TYR A 109 -3.17 -22.23 16.81
C TYR A 109 -2.51 -21.04 16.10
N GLY A 110 -1.20 -20.84 16.26
CA GLY A 110 -0.47 -19.67 15.77
C GLY A 110 -0.71 -19.35 14.29
N LEU A 111 -0.70 -20.38 13.42
CA LEU A 111 -0.96 -20.21 11.99
C LEU A 111 -2.39 -19.70 11.71
N LEU A 112 -3.39 -20.25 12.42
CA LEU A 112 -4.79 -19.83 12.24
C LEU A 112 -5.02 -18.44 12.81
N LYS A 113 -4.40 -18.14 13.95
CA LYS A 113 -4.44 -16.81 14.56
C LYS A 113 -3.86 -15.73 13.63
N GLU A 114 -2.72 -16.01 13.00
CA GLU A 114 -2.09 -15.11 12.05
C GLU A 114 -3.00 -14.82 10.84
N ARG A 115 -3.55 -15.86 10.25
CA ARG A 115 -4.48 -15.71 9.11
C ARG A 115 -5.76 -14.96 9.49
N MET A 116 -6.30 -15.26 10.67
CA MET A 116 -7.48 -14.54 11.18
C MET A 116 -7.18 -13.07 11.41
N ALA A 117 -6.03 -12.75 12.00
CA ALA A 117 -5.59 -11.38 12.20
C ALA A 117 -5.45 -10.64 10.87
N ALA A 118 -4.91 -11.29 9.83
CA ALA A 118 -4.80 -10.71 8.50
C ALA A 118 -6.18 -10.37 7.92
N LEU A 119 -7.09 -11.35 7.89
CA LEU A 119 -8.44 -11.14 7.35
C LEU A 119 -9.21 -10.04 8.08
N ILE A 120 -9.11 -9.99 9.41
CA ILE A 120 -9.78 -8.96 10.21
C ILE A 120 -9.17 -7.59 9.92
N THR A 121 -7.85 -7.48 9.86
CA THR A 121 -7.17 -6.21 9.57
C THR A 121 -7.57 -5.67 8.21
N ASP A 122 -7.58 -6.52 7.18
CA ASP A 122 -7.95 -6.09 5.83
C ASP A 122 -9.44 -5.70 5.75
N GLY A 123 -10.31 -6.42 6.46
CA GLY A 123 -11.72 -6.03 6.59
C GLY A 123 -11.91 -4.67 7.29
N LEU A 124 -11.14 -4.39 8.36
CA LEU A 124 -11.17 -3.09 9.05
C LEU A 124 -10.65 -1.95 8.16
N ARG A 125 -9.61 -2.18 7.36
CA ARG A 125 -9.09 -1.22 6.38
C ARG A 125 -10.12 -0.91 5.31
N ALA A 126 -10.80 -1.93 4.78
CA ALA A 126 -11.88 -1.73 3.82
C ALA A 126 -13.01 -0.88 4.42
N GLN A 127 -13.49 -1.22 5.63
CA GLN A 127 -14.50 -0.43 6.34
C GLN A 127 -14.07 1.01 6.60
N TYR A 128 -12.79 1.24 6.94
CA TYR A 128 -12.26 2.59 7.09
C TYR A 128 -12.40 3.38 5.78
N LEU A 129 -11.97 2.81 4.65
CA LEU A 129 -12.07 3.46 3.35
C LEU A 129 -13.52 3.71 2.93
N GLU A 130 -14.43 2.76 3.19
CA GLU A 130 -15.87 2.93 2.90
C GLU A 130 -16.47 4.09 3.72
N ARG A 131 -16.08 4.26 4.98
CA ARG A 131 -16.51 5.40 5.81
C ARG A 131 -15.99 6.75 5.29
N GLU A 132 -14.83 6.75 4.64
CA GLU A 132 -14.27 7.93 3.96
C GLU A 132 -14.82 8.13 2.54
N GLY A 133 -15.81 7.31 2.12
CA GLY A 133 -16.53 7.47 0.86
C GLY A 133 -15.97 6.70 -0.34
N TYR A 134 -15.03 5.78 -0.12
CA TYR A 134 -14.50 4.91 -1.17
C TYR A 134 -15.36 3.67 -1.36
N GLU A 135 -15.39 3.15 -2.57
CA GLU A 135 -15.88 1.80 -2.85
C GLU A 135 -14.71 0.81 -2.69
N ALA A 136 -14.74 -0.04 -1.67
CA ALA A 136 -13.66 -0.96 -1.35
C ALA A 136 -13.91 -2.36 -1.90
N GLN A 137 -12.88 -2.98 -2.48
CA GLN A 137 -12.87 -4.37 -2.91
C GLN A 137 -11.64 -5.08 -2.35
N ILE A 138 -11.85 -6.24 -1.74
CA ILE A 138 -10.75 -7.12 -1.31
C ILE A 138 -10.60 -8.22 -2.34
N LEU A 139 -9.40 -8.31 -2.93
CA LEU A 139 -9.07 -9.26 -4.00
C LEU A 139 -7.89 -10.12 -3.57
N GLU A 140 -7.93 -11.40 -3.91
CA GLU A 140 -6.77 -12.27 -3.77
C GLU A 140 -5.84 -12.10 -4.98
N LEU A 141 -4.58 -11.76 -4.72
CA LEU A 141 -3.54 -11.65 -5.74
C LEU A 141 -2.82 -12.99 -5.85
N SER A 142 -3.22 -13.81 -6.82
CA SER A 142 -2.57 -15.09 -7.09
C SER A 142 -1.53 -14.94 -8.21
N LEU A 143 -0.32 -15.46 -7.99
CA LEU A 143 0.74 -15.54 -9.01
C LEU A 143 0.38 -16.47 -10.21
N ILE A 144 -0.71 -17.23 -10.09
CA ILE A 144 -1.18 -18.15 -11.16
C ILE A 144 -1.86 -17.38 -12.31
N HIS A 145 -2.17 -16.12 -12.11
CA HIS A 145 -2.89 -15.27 -13.09
C HIS A 145 -2.01 -14.18 -13.70
N ILE A 146 -0.68 -14.28 -13.55
CA ILE A 146 0.29 -13.37 -14.17
C ILE A 146 0.98 -14.07 -15.34
#